data_55151d5152f5ecdc6bb48f0966a1787e
#
_entry.id   55151d5152f5ecdc6bb48f0966a1787e
#
_cell.length_a   1.000
_cell.length_b   1.000
_cell.length_c   1.000
_cell.angle_alpha   90.00
_cell.angle_beta   90.00
_cell.angle_gamma   90.00
#
_symmetry.space_group_name_H-M   'P 1'
#
loop_
_entity.id
_entity.type
_entity.pdbx_description
1 polymer ?
#
loop_
_entity_poly.entity_id
_entity_poly.type
_entity_poly.pdbx_seq_one_letter_code
_entity_poly.pdbx_strand_id
1 'polypeptide(L)'
;MNVRQKIGTVLIILAVTFTVYLSVIMIRRINAVVLKAAYTKIFCYELAACAFFILFALDVRFGFTGAEHQVLKVAGWCLRILVVLVTAVLLFFIGKITIGSFICTEAPAKNAIVLGLALENGKPADDLVSRLDTAEKYLQRNPDTTLILTGGNPDESGRTEAAVMRDLLAERGIKEDRLMLEDQAETTKDNFRNTARLINPDDPVVLISSNYHMDRAVQTAQSAGFSKILRLPAPSSLISFGANVMWEVMLELDGLVFGK
;
A
#
# COMPACT_ATOMS: atom_id res chain seq x y z
N MET A 1 35.40 17.40 16.82
CA MET A 1 34.61 16.77 15.73
C MET A 1 34.24 17.86 14.73
N ASN A 2 34.69 17.75 13.48
CA ASN A 2 34.36 18.72 12.45
C ASN A 2 32.89 18.59 11.98
N VAL A 3 32.40 19.57 11.21
CA VAL A 3 30.97 19.60 10.74
C VAL A 3 30.59 18.31 10.01
N ARG A 4 31.46 17.79 9.14
CA ARG A 4 31.26 16.56 8.40
C ARG A 4 31.05 15.36 9.34
N GLN A 5 31.89 15.25 10.37
CA GLN A 5 31.77 14.17 11.36
C GLN A 5 30.47 14.27 12.17
N LYS A 6 30.01 15.48 12.49
CA LYS A 6 28.73 15.71 13.15
C LYS A 6 27.56 15.25 12.25
N ILE A 7 27.56 15.67 10.98
CA ILE A 7 26.55 15.26 9.99
C ILE A 7 26.53 13.75 9.84
N GLY A 8 27.68 13.09 9.64
CA GLY A 8 27.75 11.64 9.52
C GLY A 8 27.21 10.90 10.75
N THR A 9 27.50 11.39 11.96
CA THR A 9 26.96 10.83 13.19
C THR A 9 25.43 10.94 13.26
N VAL A 10 24.88 12.11 12.90
CA VAL A 10 23.41 12.31 12.82
C VAL A 10 22.78 11.36 11.82
N LEU A 11 23.38 11.21 10.63
CA LEU A 11 22.89 10.28 9.61
C LEU A 11 22.91 8.82 10.08
N ILE A 12 23.95 8.40 10.80
CA ILE A 12 24.00 7.04 11.40
C ILE A 12 22.83 6.86 12.39
N ILE A 13 22.62 7.81 13.29
CA ILE A 13 21.54 7.76 14.26
C ILE A 13 20.19 7.66 13.54
N LEU A 14 19.92 8.50 12.55
CA LEU A 14 18.69 8.48 11.78
C LEU A 14 18.49 7.15 11.05
N ALA A 15 19.53 6.60 10.41
CA ALA A 15 19.47 5.32 9.72
C ALA A 15 19.14 4.18 10.69
N VAL A 16 19.79 4.13 11.85
CA VAL A 16 19.53 3.12 12.88
C VAL A 16 18.11 3.26 13.45
N THR A 17 17.68 4.48 13.78
CA THR A 17 16.32 4.73 14.29
C THR A 17 15.26 4.30 13.28
N PHE A 18 15.46 4.62 12.00
CA PHE A 18 14.56 4.21 10.94
C PHE A 18 14.51 2.69 10.76
N THR A 19 15.67 2.01 10.83
CA THR A 19 15.75 0.55 10.80
C THR A 19 14.96 -0.10 11.93
N VAL A 20 15.12 0.41 13.16
CA VAL A 20 14.37 -0.09 14.33
C VAL A 20 12.86 0.15 14.15
N TYR A 21 12.47 1.31 13.68
CA TYR A 21 11.07 1.64 13.42
C TYR A 21 10.44 0.68 12.40
N LEU A 22 11.10 0.45 11.25
CA LEU A 22 10.63 -0.49 10.24
C LEU A 22 10.55 -1.92 10.79
N SER A 23 11.57 -2.36 11.53
CA SER A 23 11.60 -3.71 12.14
C SER A 23 10.43 -3.91 13.11
N VAL A 24 10.06 -2.91 13.91
CA VAL A 24 8.91 -2.98 14.83
C VAL A 24 7.59 -3.09 14.05
N ILE A 25 7.42 -2.33 12.98
CA ILE A 25 6.23 -2.42 12.12
C ILE A 25 6.13 -3.81 11.50
N MET A 26 7.24 -4.35 10.98
CA MET A 26 7.29 -5.68 10.37
C MET A 26 6.96 -6.78 11.37
N ILE A 27 7.53 -6.74 12.58
CA ILE A 27 7.24 -7.73 13.63
C ILE A 27 5.74 -7.76 13.97
N ARG A 28 5.09 -6.59 14.05
CA ARG A 28 3.64 -6.51 14.28
C ARG A 28 2.82 -7.13 13.13
N ARG A 29 3.30 -7.05 11.89
CA ARG A 29 2.63 -7.61 10.70
C ARG A 29 2.88 -9.11 10.49
N ILE A 30 4.02 -9.65 10.93
CA ILE A 30 4.37 -11.08 10.81
C ILE A 30 3.37 -11.99 11.56
N ASN A 31 2.71 -11.49 12.59
CA ASN A 31 1.70 -12.22 13.33
C ASN A 31 0.37 -12.41 12.56
N ALA A 32 0.18 -11.75 11.44
CA ALA A 32 -0.95 -12.00 10.53
C ALA A 32 -0.56 -13.14 9.55
N VAL A 33 -1.18 -14.29 9.72
CA VAL A 33 -0.79 -15.62 9.19
C VAL A 33 -0.70 -15.75 7.65
N VAL A 34 -1.27 -14.84 6.86
CA VAL A 34 -1.53 -15.05 5.42
C VAL A 34 -0.37 -14.64 4.48
N LEU A 35 0.69 -13.97 4.94
CA LEU A 35 1.62 -13.28 4.04
C LEU A 35 3.13 -13.61 4.23
N LYS A 36 3.48 -14.77 4.79
CA LYS A 36 4.89 -15.10 5.14
C LYS A 36 5.92 -14.91 4.01
N ALA A 37 5.63 -15.32 2.78
CA ALA A 37 6.61 -15.26 1.69
C ALA A 37 6.83 -13.83 1.13
N ALA A 38 5.76 -13.04 0.98
CA ALA A 38 5.85 -11.64 0.54
C ALA A 38 6.55 -10.77 1.59
N TYR A 39 6.22 -10.97 2.88
CA TYR A 39 6.86 -10.26 3.99
C TYR A 39 8.36 -10.55 4.09
N THR A 40 8.80 -11.80 3.86
CA THR A 40 10.22 -12.14 3.89
C THR A 40 11.02 -11.38 2.83
N LYS A 41 10.49 -11.25 1.61
CA LYS A 41 11.15 -10.49 0.53
C LYS A 41 11.27 -9.01 0.88
N ILE A 42 10.17 -8.41 1.35
CA ILE A 42 10.13 -6.99 1.70
C ILE A 42 11.06 -6.71 2.88
N PHE A 43 11.11 -7.59 3.88
CA PHE A 43 12.08 -7.49 4.98
C PHE A 43 13.52 -7.52 4.48
N CYS A 44 13.85 -8.39 3.51
CA CYS A 44 15.18 -8.39 2.89
C CYS A 44 15.50 -7.08 2.17
N TYR A 45 14.53 -6.47 1.47
CA TYR A 45 14.72 -5.16 0.82
C TYR A 45 14.90 -4.04 1.83
N GLU A 46 14.15 -4.03 2.92
CA GLU A 46 14.31 -3.07 4.01
C GLU A 46 15.68 -3.17 4.66
N LEU A 47 16.15 -4.39 4.96
CA LEU A 47 17.49 -4.62 5.50
C LEU A 47 18.58 -4.15 4.53
N ALA A 48 18.43 -4.43 3.24
CA ALA A 48 19.39 -3.99 2.22
C ALA A 48 19.42 -2.45 2.12
N ALA A 49 18.27 -1.79 2.13
CA ALA A 49 18.18 -0.33 2.13
C ALA A 49 18.81 0.28 3.38
N CYS A 50 18.56 -0.31 4.56
CA CYS A 50 19.15 0.14 5.81
C CYS A 50 20.69 -0.01 5.81
N ALA A 51 21.20 -1.17 5.37
CA ALA A 51 22.64 -1.39 5.25
C ALA A 51 23.30 -0.37 4.30
N PHE A 52 22.64 -0.08 3.19
CA PHE A 52 23.08 0.90 2.22
C PHE A 52 23.15 2.32 2.81
N PHE A 53 22.14 2.78 3.54
CA PHE A 53 22.15 4.08 4.20
C PHE A 53 23.19 4.16 5.32
N ILE A 54 23.43 3.07 6.04
CA ILE A 54 24.50 2.98 7.05
C ILE A 54 25.88 3.13 6.39
N LEU A 55 26.13 2.42 5.28
CA LEU A 55 27.39 2.55 4.54
C LEU A 55 27.63 3.97 4.04
N PHE A 56 26.58 4.62 3.54
CA PHE A 56 26.67 6.03 3.15
C PHE A 56 26.97 6.95 4.34
N ALA A 57 26.31 6.76 5.48
CA ALA A 57 26.56 7.53 6.68
C ALA A 57 28.00 7.34 7.20
N LEU A 58 28.53 6.12 7.09
CA LEU A 58 29.93 5.80 7.38
C LEU A 58 30.89 6.50 6.41
N ASP A 59 30.59 6.53 5.10
CA ASP A 59 31.40 7.29 4.13
C ASP A 59 31.41 8.78 4.47
N VAL A 60 30.27 9.37 4.80
CA VAL A 60 30.20 10.76 5.25
C VAL A 60 31.00 10.98 6.54
N ARG A 61 30.94 10.04 7.48
CA ARG A 61 31.62 10.14 8.79
C ARG A 61 33.14 10.00 8.70
N PHE A 62 33.63 9.02 7.93
CA PHE A 62 35.04 8.65 7.87
C PHE A 62 35.77 9.19 6.64
N GLY A 63 35.03 9.56 5.60
CA GLY A 63 35.60 10.28 4.46
C GLY A 63 36.28 9.38 3.42
N PHE A 64 35.70 8.24 3.08
CA PHE A 64 36.24 7.34 2.05
C PHE A 64 36.48 8.04 0.70
N THR A 65 35.67 9.06 0.34
CA THR A 65 35.88 9.88 -0.86
C THR A 65 37.13 10.76 -0.80
N GLY A 66 37.70 11.00 0.38
CA GLY A 66 38.96 11.69 0.60
C GLY A 66 40.17 10.79 0.81
N ALA A 67 40.00 9.45 0.62
CA ALA A 67 41.08 8.49 0.79
C ALA A 67 42.22 8.73 -0.22
N GLU A 68 43.47 8.46 0.18
CA GLU A 68 44.62 8.55 -0.70
C GLU A 68 44.60 7.53 -1.83
N HIS A 69 44.02 6.34 -1.56
CA HIS A 69 43.86 5.27 -2.55
C HIS A 69 42.75 5.58 -3.55
N GLN A 70 43.12 5.66 -4.85
CA GLN A 70 42.22 5.99 -5.93
C GLN A 70 40.96 5.09 -6.01
N VAL A 71 41.12 3.79 -5.73
CA VAL A 71 40.03 2.81 -5.71
C VAL A 71 38.97 3.16 -4.67
N LEU A 72 39.38 3.48 -3.45
CA LEU A 72 38.48 3.87 -2.36
C LEU A 72 37.74 5.18 -2.67
N LYS A 73 38.45 6.11 -3.31
CA LYS A 73 37.87 7.38 -3.74
C LYS A 73 36.77 7.18 -4.78
N VAL A 74 37.02 6.37 -5.80
CA VAL A 74 36.03 6.03 -6.84
C VAL A 74 34.83 5.29 -6.22
N ALA A 75 35.09 4.29 -5.37
CA ALA A 75 34.03 3.54 -4.69
C ALA A 75 33.13 4.47 -3.84
N GLY A 76 33.71 5.42 -3.11
CA GLY A 76 32.97 6.41 -2.34
C GLY A 76 32.07 7.31 -3.22
N TRP A 77 32.55 7.74 -4.38
CA TRP A 77 31.74 8.51 -5.33
C TRP A 77 30.64 7.67 -5.95
N CYS A 78 30.91 6.42 -6.36
CA CYS A 78 29.89 5.49 -6.86
C CYS A 78 28.79 5.29 -5.83
N LEU A 79 29.16 5.07 -4.55
CA LEU A 79 28.19 4.93 -3.46
C LEU A 79 27.29 6.16 -3.32
N ARG A 80 27.87 7.36 -3.37
CA ARG A 80 27.09 8.62 -3.28
C ARG A 80 26.12 8.81 -4.43
N ILE A 81 26.57 8.55 -5.66
CA ILE A 81 25.70 8.61 -6.85
C ILE A 81 24.55 7.61 -6.71
N LEU A 82 24.87 6.38 -6.28
CA LEU A 82 23.85 5.36 -6.07
C LEU A 82 22.83 5.77 -5.00
N VAL A 83 23.28 6.35 -3.87
CA VAL A 83 22.38 6.89 -2.82
C VAL A 83 21.43 7.95 -3.40
N VAL A 84 21.97 8.90 -4.16
CA VAL A 84 21.15 9.96 -4.79
C VAL A 84 20.10 9.35 -5.71
N LEU A 85 20.48 8.40 -6.56
CA LEU A 85 19.57 7.73 -7.49
C LEU A 85 18.48 6.95 -6.76
N VAL A 86 18.85 6.14 -5.77
CA VAL A 86 17.88 5.36 -4.96
C VAL A 86 16.93 6.30 -4.22
N THR A 87 17.46 7.36 -3.60
CA THR A 87 16.63 8.34 -2.89
C THR A 87 15.67 9.06 -3.86
N ALA A 88 16.13 9.44 -5.05
CA ALA A 88 15.26 10.07 -6.06
C ALA A 88 14.12 9.13 -6.51
N VAL A 89 14.40 7.84 -6.73
CA VAL A 89 13.39 6.83 -7.06
C VAL A 89 12.39 6.67 -5.93
N LEU A 90 12.84 6.53 -4.69
CA LEU A 90 11.95 6.41 -3.52
C LEU A 90 11.06 7.64 -3.36
N LEU A 91 11.63 8.84 -3.45
CA LEU A 91 10.87 10.10 -3.36
C LEU A 91 9.84 10.24 -4.49
N PHE A 92 10.19 9.79 -5.70
CA PHE A 92 9.25 9.75 -6.83
C PHE A 92 8.04 8.86 -6.52
N PHE A 93 8.24 7.62 -6.05
CA PHE A 93 7.14 6.71 -5.74
C PHE A 93 6.34 7.16 -4.52
N ILE A 94 6.99 7.63 -3.46
CA ILE A 94 6.31 8.20 -2.29
C ILE A 94 5.44 9.39 -2.72
N GLY A 95 5.98 10.29 -3.53
CA GLY A 95 5.25 11.44 -4.06
C GLY A 95 4.05 11.02 -4.92
N LYS A 96 4.26 10.10 -5.86
CA LYS A 96 3.21 9.53 -6.72
C LYS A 96 2.06 8.94 -5.91
N ILE A 97 2.36 8.02 -4.97
CA ILE A 97 1.36 7.35 -4.13
C ILE A 97 0.66 8.37 -3.22
N THR A 98 1.41 9.27 -2.60
CA THR A 98 0.83 10.30 -1.71
C THR A 98 -0.10 11.22 -2.48
N ILE A 99 0.30 11.72 -3.65
CA ILE A 99 -0.58 12.55 -4.49
C ILE A 99 -1.80 11.75 -4.92
N GLY A 100 -1.61 10.52 -5.41
CA GLY A 100 -2.69 9.62 -5.82
C GLY A 100 -3.69 9.31 -4.70
N SER A 101 -3.23 9.30 -3.45
CA SER A 101 -4.05 9.03 -2.25
C SER A 101 -5.10 10.12 -1.94
N PHE A 102 -4.90 11.32 -2.46
CA PHE A 102 -5.81 12.45 -2.24
C PHE A 102 -6.66 12.80 -3.46
N ILE A 103 -6.45 12.11 -4.58
CA ILE A 103 -7.26 12.33 -5.77
C ILE A 103 -8.62 11.64 -5.56
N CYS A 104 -9.67 12.45 -5.44
CA CYS A 104 -11.05 12.01 -5.39
C CYS A 104 -11.77 12.51 -6.65
N THR A 105 -12.41 11.61 -7.38
CA THR A 105 -13.18 11.91 -8.60
C THR A 105 -14.62 11.39 -8.48
N GLU A 106 -15.17 11.44 -7.26
CA GLU A 106 -16.51 10.95 -6.95
C GLU A 106 -17.57 11.58 -7.87
N ALA A 107 -18.40 10.71 -8.43
CA ALA A 107 -19.61 11.08 -9.16
C ALA A 107 -20.64 9.96 -9.02
N PRO A 108 -21.94 10.19 -9.25
CA PRO A 108 -22.94 9.13 -9.27
C PRO A 108 -22.59 8.03 -10.29
N ALA A 109 -22.67 6.78 -9.86
CA ALA A 109 -22.48 5.61 -10.72
C ALA A 109 -23.43 4.48 -10.32
N LYS A 110 -23.79 3.64 -11.29
CA LYS A 110 -24.65 2.48 -11.07
C LYS A 110 -24.01 1.47 -10.13
N ASN A 111 -22.69 1.31 -10.21
CA ASN A 111 -21.93 0.35 -9.43
C ASN A 111 -20.80 1.02 -8.66
N ALA A 112 -20.56 0.55 -7.44
CA ALA A 112 -19.38 0.90 -6.66
C ALA A 112 -18.71 -0.39 -6.15
N ILE A 113 -17.37 -0.43 -6.13
CA ILE A 113 -16.56 -1.57 -5.68
C ILE A 113 -15.88 -1.18 -4.39
N VAL A 114 -16.04 -2.00 -3.36
CA VAL A 114 -15.25 -1.91 -2.12
C VAL A 114 -14.27 -3.07 -2.08
N LEU A 115 -12.98 -2.76 -2.07
CA LEU A 115 -11.95 -3.76 -1.90
C LEU A 115 -11.87 -4.24 -0.46
N GLY A 116 -11.82 -5.55 -0.27
CA GLY A 116 -11.56 -6.19 1.01
C GLY A 116 -10.18 -5.86 1.57
N LEU A 117 -10.00 -6.16 2.82
CA LEU A 117 -8.73 -6.10 3.54
C LEU A 117 -8.69 -7.26 4.52
N ALA A 118 -7.53 -7.89 4.66
CA ALA A 118 -7.34 -9.04 5.54
C ALA A 118 -7.90 -8.77 6.95
N LEU A 119 -8.67 -9.74 7.45
CA LEU A 119 -9.27 -9.66 8.76
C LEU A 119 -8.23 -9.91 9.86
N GLU A 120 -8.30 -9.18 10.95
CA GLU A 120 -7.44 -9.34 12.12
C GLU A 120 -8.20 -10.10 13.21
N ASN A 121 -7.84 -11.37 13.44
CA ASN A 121 -8.54 -12.26 14.38
C ASN A 121 -10.06 -12.32 14.10
N GLY A 122 -10.45 -12.44 12.84
CA GLY A 122 -11.83 -12.52 12.39
C GLY A 122 -12.61 -11.18 12.45
N LYS A 123 -11.94 -10.07 12.74
CA LYS A 123 -12.53 -8.73 12.82
C LYS A 123 -11.98 -7.82 11.72
N PRO A 124 -12.76 -6.86 11.24
CA PRO A 124 -12.28 -5.87 10.30
C PRO A 124 -11.25 -4.96 10.97
N ALA A 125 -10.11 -4.76 10.29
CA ALA A 125 -9.14 -3.73 10.68
C ALA A 125 -9.74 -2.31 10.50
N ASP A 126 -9.19 -1.32 11.18
CA ASP A 126 -9.67 0.08 11.14
C ASP A 126 -9.76 0.63 9.70
N ASP A 127 -8.79 0.28 8.84
CA ASP A 127 -8.80 0.69 7.44
C ASP A 127 -9.96 0.05 6.64
N LEU A 128 -10.39 -1.18 6.98
CA LEU A 128 -11.58 -1.79 6.37
C LEU A 128 -12.86 -1.11 6.86
N VAL A 129 -12.95 -0.81 8.16
CA VAL A 129 -14.08 -0.03 8.72
C VAL A 129 -14.19 1.33 8.02
N SER A 130 -13.07 2.03 7.81
CA SER A 130 -13.04 3.31 7.11
C SER A 130 -13.52 3.20 5.64
N ARG A 131 -13.21 2.09 4.94
CA ARG A 131 -13.76 1.82 3.60
C ARG A 131 -15.28 1.67 3.64
N LEU A 132 -15.81 0.94 4.63
CA LEU A 132 -17.25 0.75 4.81
C LEU A 132 -17.97 2.04 5.18
N ASP A 133 -17.38 2.87 6.06
CA ASP A 133 -17.92 4.20 6.39
C ASP A 133 -17.98 5.11 5.15
N THR A 134 -16.97 5.02 4.29
CA THR A 134 -16.91 5.77 3.03
C THR A 134 -17.97 5.26 2.05
N ALA A 135 -18.14 3.94 1.95
CA ALA A 135 -19.15 3.30 1.11
C ALA A 135 -20.57 3.63 1.56
N GLU A 136 -20.83 3.58 2.86
CA GLU A 136 -22.13 3.93 3.44
C GLU A 136 -22.53 5.38 3.11
N LYS A 137 -21.63 6.34 3.33
CA LYS A 137 -21.85 7.75 2.99
C LYS A 137 -22.09 7.94 1.49
N TYR A 138 -21.41 7.19 0.65
CA TYR A 138 -21.63 7.23 -0.80
C TYR A 138 -23.01 6.67 -1.16
N LEU A 139 -23.41 5.53 -0.60
CA LEU A 139 -24.72 4.92 -0.84
C LEU A 139 -25.90 5.76 -0.36
N GLN A 140 -25.73 6.53 0.74
CA GLN A 140 -26.75 7.47 1.23
C GLN A 140 -27.01 8.61 0.24
N ARG A 141 -25.99 9.07 -0.49
CA ARG A 141 -26.09 10.12 -1.50
C ARG A 141 -26.48 9.58 -2.87
N ASN A 142 -26.32 8.28 -3.12
CA ASN A 142 -26.57 7.61 -4.38
C ASN A 142 -27.47 6.38 -4.16
N PRO A 143 -28.80 6.55 -4.01
CA PRO A 143 -29.71 5.48 -3.61
C PRO A 143 -29.82 4.34 -4.63
N ASP A 144 -29.54 4.60 -5.89
CA ASP A 144 -29.66 3.62 -6.99
C ASP A 144 -28.34 2.84 -7.24
N THR A 145 -27.28 3.09 -6.46
CA THR A 145 -26.01 2.39 -6.61
C THR A 145 -26.05 1.01 -5.97
N THR A 146 -25.56 0.01 -6.69
CA THR A 146 -25.24 -1.33 -6.17
C THR A 146 -23.78 -1.34 -5.73
N LEU A 147 -23.50 -1.87 -4.54
CA LEU A 147 -22.17 -1.99 -3.97
C LEU A 147 -21.65 -3.41 -4.15
N ILE A 148 -20.52 -3.58 -4.84
CA ILE A 148 -19.83 -4.84 -4.98
C ILE A 148 -18.79 -4.93 -3.87
N LEU A 149 -18.93 -5.91 -2.99
CA LEU A 149 -18.02 -6.22 -1.89
C LEU A 149 -17.11 -7.36 -2.34
N THR A 150 -15.82 -7.06 -2.54
CA THR A 150 -14.90 -8.05 -3.11
C THR A 150 -13.76 -8.39 -2.16
N GLY A 151 -13.52 -9.70 -1.96
CA GLY A 151 -12.48 -10.27 -1.10
C GLY A 151 -12.86 -11.65 -0.59
N GLY A 152 -12.10 -12.66 -1.02
CA GLY A 152 -12.40 -14.07 -0.79
C GLY A 152 -11.50 -14.75 0.25
N ASN A 153 -10.51 -14.02 0.82
CA ASN A 153 -9.66 -14.65 1.83
C ASN A 153 -10.45 -14.93 3.11
N PRO A 154 -10.54 -16.20 3.53
CA PRO A 154 -11.28 -16.57 4.73
C PRO A 154 -10.48 -16.25 5.99
N ASP A 155 -11.18 -15.91 7.05
CA ASP A 155 -10.66 -15.91 8.41
C ASP A 155 -10.56 -17.34 9.00
N GLU A 156 -10.16 -17.45 10.27
CA GLU A 156 -10.07 -18.73 10.98
C GLU A 156 -11.44 -19.46 11.11
N SER A 157 -12.55 -18.73 10.99
CA SER A 157 -13.92 -19.29 11.00
C SER A 157 -14.43 -19.67 9.61
N GLY A 158 -13.64 -19.42 8.56
CA GLY A 158 -14.02 -19.63 7.17
C GLY A 158 -14.88 -18.52 6.56
N ARG A 159 -15.05 -17.37 7.24
CA ARG A 159 -15.79 -16.21 6.70
C ARG A 159 -14.88 -15.35 5.84
N THR A 160 -15.34 -15.06 4.63
CA THR A 160 -14.58 -14.19 3.69
C THR A 160 -14.69 -12.73 4.06
N GLU A 161 -13.74 -11.92 3.57
CA GLU A 161 -13.74 -10.47 3.73
C GLU A 161 -15.05 -9.87 3.19
N ALA A 162 -15.52 -10.32 2.03
CA ALA A 162 -16.77 -9.87 1.42
C ALA A 162 -17.99 -10.18 2.31
N ALA A 163 -18.06 -11.37 2.91
CA ALA A 163 -19.14 -11.74 3.81
C ALA A 163 -19.15 -10.87 5.07
N VAL A 164 -18.00 -10.61 5.67
CA VAL A 164 -17.87 -9.72 6.85
C VAL A 164 -18.29 -8.28 6.49
N MET A 165 -17.89 -7.77 5.33
CA MET A 165 -18.30 -6.44 4.87
C MET A 165 -19.82 -6.33 4.68
N ARG A 166 -20.44 -7.35 4.08
CA ARG A 166 -21.91 -7.40 3.91
C ARG A 166 -22.62 -7.35 5.24
N ASP A 167 -22.23 -8.22 6.19
CA ASP A 167 -22.89 -8.32 7.48
C ASP A 167 -22.83 -6.96 8.23
N LEU A 168 -21.67 -6.31 8.23
CA LEU A 168 -21.48 -5.00 8.85
C LEU A 168 -22.35 -3.90 8.19
N LEU A 169 -22.48 -3.90 6.87
CA LEU A 169 -23.32 -2.93 6.17
C LEU A 169 -24.81 -3.21 6.37
N ALA A 170 -25.22 -4.49 6.43
CA ALA A 170 -26.58 -4.88 6.74
C ALA A 170 -26.98 -4.46 8.18
N GLU A 171 -26.09 -4.67 9.17
CA GLU A 171 -26.27 -4.18 10.55
C GLU A 171 -26.43 -2.64 10.63
N ARG A 172 -25.84 -1.89 9.68
CA ARG A 172 -25.98 -0.44 9.54
C ARG A 172 -27.22 -0.02 8.76
N GLY A 173 -28.06 -0.96 8.35
CA GLY A 173 -29.33 -0.72 7.66
C GLY A 173 -29.23 -0.57 6.14
N ILE A 174 -28.08 -0.92 5.54
CA ILE A 174 -28.01 -1.03 4.07
C ILE A 174 -28.76 -2.28 3.62
N LYS A 175 -29.69 -2.12 2.68
CA LYS A 175 -30.48 -3.22 2.16
C LYS A 175 -29.62 -4.23 1.41
N GLU A 176 -29.88 -5.53 1.62
CA GLU A 176 -29.10 -6.62 1.01
C GLU A 176 -29.23 -6.64 -0.53
N ASP A 177 -30.34 -6.20 -1.08
CA ASP A 177 -30.55 -6.09 -2.54
C ASP A 177 -29.62 -5.07 -3.22
N ARG A 178 -28.98 -4.20 -2.43
CA ARG A 178 -27.95 -3.27 -2.87
C ARG A 178 -26.52 -3.79 -2.68
N LEU A 179 -26.35 -4.98 -2.13
CA LEU A 179 -25.03 -5.56 -1.82
C LEU A 179 -24.80 -6.79 -2.68
N MET A 180 -23.80 -6.74 -3.54
CA MET A 180 -23.36 -7.88 -4.35
C MET A 180 -22.01 -8.37 -3.81
N LEU A 181 -21.89 -9.68 -3.59
CA LEU A 181 -20.67 -10.29 -3.07
C LEU A 181 -19.82 -10.87 -4.20
N GLU A 182 -18.54 -10.64 -4.12
CA GLU A 182 -17.48 -11.35 -4.81
C GLU A 182 -16.53 -11.92 -3.74
N ASP A 183 -16.68 -13.18 -3.42
CA ASP A 183 -16.05 -13.86 -2.28
C ASP A 183 -15.05 -14.96 -2.69
N GLN A 184 -14.56 -14.91 -3.93
CA GLN A 184 -13.63 -15.92 -4.49
C GLN A 184 -12.22 -15.35 -4.74
N ALA A 185 -12.03 -14.04 -4.60
CA ALA A 185 -10.77 -13.40 -4.91
C ALA A 185 -9.73 -13.59 -3.80
N GLU A 186 -8.53 -14.05 -4.15
CA GLU A 186 -7.40 -14.17 -3.23
C GLU A 186 -6.44 -12.96 -3.33
N THR A 187 -6.47 -12.22 -4.45
CA THR A 187 -5.61 -11.07 -4.71
C THR A 187 -6.40 -9.88 -5.23
N THR A 188 -5.81 -8.68 -5.15
CA THR A 188 -6.41 -7.47 -5.76
C THR A 188 -6.67 -7.65 -7.26
N LYS A 189 -5.84 -8.42 -7.96
CA LYS A 189 -6.00 -8.72 -9.37
C LYS A 189 -7.23 -9.60 -9.61
N ASP A 190 -7.46 -10.57 -8.73
CA ASP A 190 -8.63 -11.44 -8.80
C ASP A 190 -9.91 -10.67 -8.44
N ASN A 191 -9.87 -9.77 -7.44
CA ASN A 191 -10.98 -8.88 -7.12
C ASN A 191 -11.54 -8.22 -8.38
N PHE A 192 -10.69 -7.59 -9.18
CA PHE A 192 -11.14 -6.89 -10.39
C PHE A 192 -11.49 -7.84 -11.53
N ARG A 193 -10.75 -8.93 -11.72
CA ARG A 193 -11.07 -9.94 -12.73
C ARG A 193 -12.44 -10.58 -12.48
N ASN A 194 -12.75 -10.91 -11.25
CA ASN A 194 -14.01 -11.52 -10.88
C ASN A 194 -15.14 -10.49 -10.96
N THR A 195 -14.92 -9.27 -10.46
CA THR A 195 -15.91 -8.18 -10.57
C THR A 195 -16.24 -7.84 -12.02
N ALA A 196 -15.27 -7.88 -12.94
CA ALA A 196 -15.51 -7.65 -14.37
C ALA A 196 -16.43 -8.70 -15.03
N ARG A 197 -16.69 -9.84 -14.36
CA ARG A 197 -17.68 -10.84 -14.80
C ARG A 197 -19.08 -10.55 -14.25
N LEU A 198 -19.18 -9.74 -13.20
CA LEU A 198 -20.44 -9.40 -12.53
C LEU A 198 -21.06 -8.11 -13.09
N ILE A 199 -20.23 -7.18 -13.53
CA ILE A 199 -20.66 -5.88 -14.10
C ILE A 199 -19.92 -5.58 -15.39
N ASN A 200 -20.49 -4.67 -16.21
CA ASN A 200 -19.80 -4.22 -17.42
C ASN A 200 -18.61 -3.29 -17.07
N PRO A 201 -17.36 -3.64 -17.37
CA PRO A 201 -16.19 -2.84 -17.03
C PRO A 201 -16.06 -1.54 -17.84
N ASP A 202 -16.84 -1.36 -18.91
CA ASP A 202 -16.88 -0.11 -19.69
C ASP A 202 -17.80 0.96 -19.06
N ASP A 203 -18.66 0.57 -18.11
CA ASP A 203 -19.52 1.51 -17.40
C ASP A 203 -18.69 2.24 -16.31
N PRO A 204 -19.05 3.50 -15.98
CA PRO A 204 -18.44 4.19 -14.87
C PRO A 204 -18.65 3.42 -13.55
N VAL A 205 -17.56 3.20 -12.83
CA VAL A 205 -17.57 2.51 -11.53
C VAL A 205 -16.84 3.31 -10.48
N VAL A 206 -17.41 3.44 -9.29
CA VAL A 206 -16.72 4.04 -8.14
C VAL A 206 -15.89 2.98 -7.44
N LEU A 207 -14.60 3.26 -7.29
CA LEU A 207 -13.66 2.41 -6.56
C LEU A 207 -13.40 2.99 -5.18
N ILE A 208 -13.74 2.21 -4.16
CA ILE A 208 -13.52 2.53 -2.74
C ILE A 208 -12.43 1.64 -2.18
N SER A 209 -11.36 2.24 -1.74
CA SER A 209 -10.23 1.57 -1.10
C SER A 209 -9.50 2.53 -0.16
N SER A 210 -8.62 2.02 0.68
CA SER A 210 -7.77 2.88 1.52
C SER A 210 -6.95 3.83 0.64
N ASN A 211 -6.82 5.06 1.09
CA ASN A 211 -6.18 6.14 0.33
C ASN A 211 -4.77 5.77 -0.18
N TYR A 212 -3.92 5.18 0.65
CA TYR A 212 -2.57 4.74 0.26
C TYR A 212 -2.56 3.66 -0.84
N HIS A 213 -3.62 2.84 -0.91
CA HIS A 213 -3.75 1.74 -1.89
C HIS A 213 -4.40 2.18 -3.21
N MET A 214 -5.03 3.35 -3.24
CA MET A 214 -5.90 3.80 -4.34
C MET A 214 -5.17 3.80 -5.69
N ASP A 215 -3.93 4.25 -5.75
CA ASP A 215 -3.20 4.36 -7.02
C ASP A 215 -2.95 2.99 -7.66
N ARG A 216 -2.46 2.00 -6.88
CA ARG A 216 -2.27 0.63 -7.35
C ARG A 216 -3.60 -0.07 -7.65
N ALA A 217 -4.63 0.18 -6.86
CA ALA A 217 -5.96 -0.38 -7.10
C ALA A 217 -6.53 0.08 -8.46
N VAL A 218 -6.40 1.36 -8.80
CA VAL A 218 -6.83 1.91 -10.10
C VAL A 218 -6.04 1.27 -11.25
N GLN A 219 -4.72 1.16 -11.14
CA GLN A 219 -3.89 0.51 -12.18
C GLN A 219 -4.28 -0.97 -12.38
N THR A 220 -4.57 -1.66 -11.27
CA THR A 220 -4.99 -3.08 -11.33
C THR A 220 -6.38 -3.21 -11.96
N ALA A 221 -7.31 -2.30 -11.64
CA ALA A 221 -8.63 -2.26 -12.27
C ALA A 221 -8.54 -1.99 -13.78
N GLN A 222 -7.72 -1.02 -14.19
CA GLN A 222 -7.47 -0.75 -15.61
C GLN A 222 -6.89 -1.97 -16.34
N SER A 223 -5.98 -2.69 -15.70
CA SER A 223 -5.40 -3.93 -16.26
C SER A 223 -6.42 -5.06 -16.36
N ALA A 224 -7.50 -5.01 -15.57
CA ALA A 224 -8.63 -5.95 -15.64
C ALA A 224 -9.75 -5.50 -16.61
N GLY A 225 -9.55 -4.39 -17.34
CA GLY A 225 -10.45 -3.90 -18.38
C GLY A 225 -11.39 -2.77 -17.96
N PHE A 226 -11.36 -2.31 -16.71
CA PHE A 226 -12.18 -1.16 -16.29
C PHE A 226 -11.67 0.14 -16.93
N SER A 227 -12.53 0.79 -17.74
CA SER A 227 -12.14 1.98 -18.51
C SER A 227 -12.44 3.31 -17.81
N LYS A 228 -13.47 3.36 -16.95
CA LYS A 228 -13.96 4.58 -16.30
C LYS A 228 -14.03 4.39 -14.78
N ILE A 229 -12.93 4.64 -14.10
CA ILE A 229 -12.80 4.45 -12.65
C ILE A 229 -12.89 5.80 -11.95
N LEU A 230 -13.90 5.95 -11.09
CA LEU A 230 -14.11 7.09 -10.22
C LEU A 230 -13.50 6.77 -8.86
N ARG A 231 -12.52 7.56 -8.43
CA ARG A 231 -11.76 7.33 -7.21
C ARG A 231 -12.49 7.88 -5.99
N LEU A 232 -12.72 7.05 -5.00
CA LEU A 232 -13.26 7.46 -3.69
C LEU A 232 -12.37 6.88 -2.57
N PRO A 233 -11.25 7.57 -2.23
CA PRO A 233 -10.31 7.10 -1.25
C PRO A 233 -10.89 7.17 0.17
N ALA A 234 -10.87 6.04 0.90
CA ALA A 234 -11.18 6.00 2.31
C ALA A 234 -9.96 6.46 3.13
N PRO A 235 -10.13 7.36 4.10
CA PRO A 235 -9.03 7.89 4.90
C PRO A 235 -8.43 6.83 5.81
N SER A 236 -7.12 6.87 6.00
CA SER A 236 -6.38 6.07 6.98
C SER A 236 -5.83 6.96 8.09
N SER A 237 -5.53 6.38 9.26
CA SER A 237 -4.81 7.10 10.30
C SER A 237 -3.42 7.51 9.80
N LEU A 238 -2.84 8.60 10.34
CA LEU A 238 -1.50 9.06 9.94
C LEU A 238 -0.43 7.98 10.13
N ILE A 239 -0.54 7.17 11.19
CA ILE A 239 0.41 6.09 11.48
C ILE A 239 0.26 4.97 10.46
N SER A 240 -0.96 4.54 10.17
CA SER A 240 -1.26 3.53 9.17
C SER A 240 -0.87 4.00 7.76
N PHE A 241 -1.17 5.24 7.42
CA PHE A 241 -0.84 5.84 6.11
C PHE A 241 0.65 5.78 5.81
N GLY A 242 1.51 6.32 6.70
CA GLY A 242 2.95 6.35 6.46
C GLY A 242 3.57 4.97 6.28
N ALA A 243 3.18 4.01 7.13
CA ALA A 243 3.65 2.63 7.03
C ALA A 243 3.17 1.94 5.74
N ASN A 244 1.93 2.18 5.34
CA ASN A 244 1.34 1.56 4.16
C ASN A 244 1.82 2.21 2.85
N VAL A 245 2.12 3.52 2.82
CA VAL A 245 2.77 4.15 1.66
C VAL A 245 4.12 3.49 1.37
N MET A 246 4.94 3.23 2.38
CA MET A 246 6.22 2.53 2.19
C MET A 246 6.01 1.10 1.67
N TRP A 247 4.98 0.41 2.17
CA TRP A 247 4.59 -0.90 1.66
C TRP A 247 4.17 -0.86 0.18
N GLU A 248 3.33 0.09 -0.22
CA GLU A 248 2.92 0.26 -1.61
C GLU A 248 4.11 0.60 -2.53
N VAL A 249 5.07 1.43 -2.07
CA VAL A 249 6.32 1.70 -2.81
C VAL A 249 7.08 0.40 -3.08
N MET A 250 7.21 -0.47 -2.07
CA MET A 250 7.89 -1.75 -2.24
C MET A 250 7.18 -2.69 -3.23
N LEU A 251 5.84 -2.72 -3.18
CA LEU A 251 5.04 -3.52 -4.13
C LEU A 251 5.16 -3.00 -5.57
N GLU A 252 5.16 -1.68 -5.79
CA GLU A 252 5.36 -1.11 -7.11
C GLU A 252 6.77 -1.39 -7.65
N LEU A 253 7.81 -1.28 -6.80
CA LEU A 253 9.18 -1.61 -7.17
C LEU A 253 9.34 -3.11 -7.50
N ASP A 254 8.74 -4.01 -6.71
CA ASP A 254 8.72 -5.45 -6.99
C ASP A 254 8.07 -5.74 -8.35
N GLY A 255 6.96 -5.07 -8.64
CA GLY A 255 6.27 -5.17 -9.92
C GLY A 255 7.12 -4.71 -11.12
N LEU A 256 7.87 -3.63 -10.96
CA LEU A 256 8.77 -3.12 -12.00
C LEU A 256 9.98 -4.04 -12.25
N VAL A 257 10.55 -4.61 -11.20
CA VAL A 257 11.77 -5.42 -11.29
C VAL A 257 11.45 -6.85 -11.76
N PHE A 258 10.35 -7.42 -11.31
CA PHE A 258 10.02 -8.84 -11.55
C PHE A 258 8.82 -9.07 -12.46
N GLY A 259 8.19 -8.02 -12.99
CA GLY A 259 7.15 -8.10 -14.02
C GLY A 259 5.85 -8.78 -13.53
N LYS A 260 5.45 -8.58 -12.28
CA LYS A 260 4.26 -9.20 -11.68
C LYS A 260 3.04 -8.30 -11.72
#